data_7b7fdf70f6678865188ddb9ac8069f51
#
_entry.id   7b7fdf70f6678865188ddb9ac8069f51
#
_cell.length_a   1.000
_cell.length_b   1.000
_cell.length_c   1.000
_cell.angle_alpha   90.00
_cell.angle_beta   90.00
_cell.angle_gamma   90.00
#
_symmetry.space_group_name_H-M   'P 1'
#
loop_
_entity.id
_entity.type
_entity.pdbx_description
1 polymer ?
#
loop_
_entity_poly.entity_id
_entity_poly.type
_entity_poly.pdbx_seq_one_letter_code
_entity_poly.pdbx_strand_id
1 'polypeptide(L)'
;YRRQRQMCIRDRDRDAYMRQVARIIAESAPEDSAPVLVERINEVYRQYFGPVTDYDEIKKEFNELMLSLEPDIRSVMEAGEDPLHTAFVFARAANYIDFGMAGQVEKETLFQLLEKAAGDSMDEKVYEEMLSDLGKARKMIYVTDNCGEVVCDKLAVEELKKRFPGLDITVMVRGEAALNDATIEDAIQTGLDKAARITDNGCGVAGTPLDYVGADARRLLEEADVIVAKGQGNFETMHGCGLNIYYSFLCKCDWFRKRFGMEKNKGMFVRERSS
;
A
#
# COMPACT_ATOMS: atom_id res chain seq x y z
N TYR A 1 47.20 3.69 -8.49
CA TYR A 1 46.99 2.21 -8.52
C TYR A 1 45.82 1.77 -7.65
N ARG A 2 45.65 2.22 -6.41
CA ARG A 2 44.53 1.82 -5.51
C ARG A 2 43.17 2.33 -5.99
N ARG A 3 43.08 3.61 -6.46
CA ARG A 3 41.85 4.18 -7.03
C ARG A 3 41.42 3.51 -8.35
N GLN A 4 42.38 3.21 -9.24
CA GLN A 4 42.09 2.51 -10.49
C GLN A 4 41.60 1.04 -10.24
N ARG A 5 42.18 0.34 -9.26
CA ARG A 5 41.69 -1.02 -8.87
C ARG A 5 40.25 -0.97 -8.32
N GLN A 6 39.92 0.03 -7.50
CA GLN A 6 38.56 0.19 -6.97
C GLN A 6 37.55 0.54 -8.07
N MET A 7 37.92 1.39 -9.06
CA MET A 7 37.08 1.65 -10.23
C MET A 7 36.85 0.39 -11.08
N CYS A 8 37.89 -0.38 -11.38
CA CYS A 8 37.78 -1.61 -12.17
C CYS A 8 36.99 -2.73 -11.46
N ILE A 9 36.96 -2.77 -10.12
CA ILE A 9 36.13 -3.70 -9.35
C ILE A 9 34.68 -3.26 -9.47
N ARG A 10 34.37 -1.98 -9.25
CA ARG A 10 33.01 -1.42 -9.39
C ARG A 10 32.44 -1.60 -10.79
N ASP A 11 33.24 -1.43 -11.84
CA ASP A 11 32.81 -1.62 -13.22
C ASP A 11 32.46 -3.09 -13.51
N ARG A 12 33.28 -4.04 -13.00
CA ARG A 12 32.99 -5.48 -13.13
C ARG A 12 31.75 -5.91 -12.37
N ASP A 13 31.57 -5.41 -11.16
CA ASP A 13 30.39 -5.69 -10.34
C ASP A 13 29.13 -5.14 -11.00
N ARG A 14 29.21 -3.91 -11.55
CA ARG A 14 28.13 -3.29 -12.31
C ARG A 14 27.76 -4.10 -13.56
N ASP A 15 28.75 -4.56 -14.33
CA ASP A 15 28.50 -5.37 -15.52
C ASP A 15 27.89 -6.75 -15.15
N ALA A 16 28.35 -7.36 -14.06
CA ALA A 16 27.81 -8.61 -13.56
C ALA A 16 26.37 -8.44 -13.09
N TYR A 17 26.09 -7.38 -12.33
CA TYR A 17 24.75 -7.00 -11.90
C TYR A 17 23.82 -6.79 -13.10
N MET A 18 24.21 -5.97 -14.07
CA MET A 18 23.39 -5.72 -15.26
C MET A 18 23.05 -6.97 -16.05
N ARG A 19 23.99 -7.94 -16.13
CA ARG A 19 23.72 -9.25 -16.77
C ARG A 19 22.70 -10.06 -15.99
N GLN A 20 22.75 -10.04 -14.66
CA GLN A 20 21.75 -10.75 -13.84
C GLN A 20 20.37 -10.09 -13.94
N VAL A 21 20.29 -8.75 -13.93
CA VAL A 21 19.04 -8.01 -14.15
C VAL A 21 18.45 -8.37 -15.53
N ALA A 22 19.27 -8.35 -16.58
CA ALA A 22 18.82 -8.74 -17.92
C ALA A 22 18.30 -10.18 -17.98
N ARG A 23 18.91 -11.10 -17.24
CA ARG A 23 18.45 -12.48 -17.11
C ARG A 23 17.12 -12.58 -16.38
N ILE A 24 16.96 -11.90 -15.24
CA ILE A 24 15.70 -11.85 -14.49
C ILE A 24 14.56 -11.37 -15.39
N ILE A 25 14.78 -10.31 -16.17
CA ILE A 25 13.78 -9.76 -17.10
C ILE A 25 13.49 -10.75 -18.25
N ALA A 26 14.51 -11.39 -18.81
CA ALA A 26 14.34 -12.34 -19.91
C ALA A 26 13.65 -13.64 -19.49
N GLU A 27 13.83 -14.07 -18.26
CA GLU A 27 13.26 -15.29 -17.67
C GLU A 27 11.91 -15.03 -16.96
N SER A 28 11.46 -13.75 -16.87
CA SER A 28 10.19 -13.42 -16.25
C SER A 28 9.02 -13.97 -17.04
N ALA A 29 8.03 -14.51 -16.32
CA ALA A 29 6.78 -14.96 -16.90
C ALA A 29 5.85 -13.76 -17.21
N PRO A 30 4.95 -13.89 -18.19
CA PRO A 30 3.98 -12.83 -18.52
C PRO A 30 3.06 -12.43 -17.33
N GLU A 31 2.86 -13.34 -16.39
CA GLU A 31 2.08 -13.19 -15.17
C GLU A 31 2.86 -12.58 -14.01
N ASP A 32 4.20 -12.51 -14.08
CA ASP A 32 5.02 -11.88 -13.04
C ASP A 32 4.63 -10.39 -12.90
N SER A 33 4.26 -9.98 -11.69
CA SER A 33 3.93 -8.58 -11.42
C SER A 33 5.20 -7.72 -11.32
N ALA A 34 5.08 -6.42 -11.65
CA ALA A 34 6.20 -5.49 -11.56
C ALA A 34 6.81 -5.42 -10.15
N PRO A 35 6.03 -5.39 -9.03
CA PRO A 35 6.60 -5.42 -7.68
C PRO A 35 7.48 -6.66 -7.41
N VAL A 36 7.07 -7.84 -7.87
CA VAL A 36 7.85 -9.08 -7.71
C VAL A 36 9.17 -9.01 -8.49
N LEU A 37 9.12 -8.51 -9.73
CA LEU A 37 10.33 -8.35 -10.54
C LEU A 37 11.30 -7.35 -9.92
N VAL A 38 10.80 -6.24 -9.38
CA VAL A 38 11.61 -5.23 -8.68
C VAL A 38 12.29 -5.85 -7.46
N GLU A 39 11.60 -6.66 -6.67
CA GLU A 39 12.22 -7.30 -5.49
C GLU A 39 13.30 -8.30 -5.90
N ARG A 40 13.09 -9.14 -6.91
CA ARG A 40 14.13 -10.03 -7.46
C ARG A 40 15.37 -9.25 -7.92
N ILE A 41 15.18 -8.06 -8.53
CA ILE A 41 16.28 -7.16 -8.93
C ILE A 41 16.98 -6.56 -7.70
N ASN A 42 16.22 -6.16 -6.67
CA ASN A 42 16.74 -5.62 -5.42
C ASN A 42 17.56 -6.66 -4.64
N GLU A 43 17.16 -7.94 -4.64
CA GLU A 43 17.94 -9.03 -4.06
C GLU A 43 19.35 -9.13 -4.71
N VAL A 44 19.39 -9.05 -6.03
CA VAL A 44 20.68 -9.04 -6.77
C VAL A 44 21.45 -7.76 -6.48
N TYR A 45 20.78 -6.60 -6.40
CA TYR A 45 21.42 -5.34 -6.05
C TYR A 45 22.11 -5.42 -4.67
N ARG A 46 21.41 -5.95 -3.67
CA ARG A 46 21.97 -6.12 -2.31
C ARG A 46 23.24 -6.98 -2.28
N GLN A 47 23.33 -8.00 -3.13
CA GLN A 47 24.51 -8.87 -3.24
C GLN A 47 25.75 -8.13 -3.75
N TYR A 48 25.59 -7.17 -4.66
CA TYR A 48 26.70 -6.44 -5.29
C TYR A 48 27.04 -5.12 -4.61
N PHE A 49 26.05 -4.42 -4.09
CA PHE A 49 26.19 -3.03 -3.67
C PHE A 49 25.81 -2.78 -2.21
N GLY A 50 25.30 -3.79 -1.51
CA GLY A 50 24.81 -3.65 -0.15
C GLY A 50 23.35 -3.22 -0.07
N PRO A 51 22.90 -2.77 1.11
CA PRO A 51 21.48 -2.44 1.32
C PRO A 51 20.99 -1.37 0.35
N VAL A 52 19.73 -1.50 -0.06
CA VAL A 52 19.01 -0.46 -0.79
C VAL A 52 18.83 0.75 0.13
N THR A 53 18.49 1.90 -0.43
CA THR A 53 18.26 3.13 0.33
C THR A 53 17.33 2.87 1.51
N ASP A 54 17.77 3.31 2.69
CA ASP A 54 16.98 3.31 3.90
C ASP A 54 16.01 4.51 3.85
N TYR A 55 14.73 4.23 4.05
CA TYR A 55 13.67 5.24 4.06
C TYR A 55 13.12 5.53 5.46
N ASP A 56 13.65 4.93 6.52
CA ASP A 56 13.06 4.97 7.86
C ASP A 56 12.86 6.40 8.40
N GLU A 57 13.89 7.26 8.27
CA GLU A 57 13.80 8.66 8.70
C GLU A 57 12.69 9.42 7.93
N ILE A 58 12.66 9.27 6.60
CA ILE A 58 11.69 9.97 5.74
C ILE A 58 10.27 9.44 6.00
N LYS A 59 10.11 8.14 6.21
CA LYS A 59 8.84 7.52 6.58
C LYS A 59 8.32 8.07 7.90
N LYS A 60 9.20 8.19 8.88
CA LYS A 60 8.88 8.73 10.20
C LYS A 60 8.41 10.19 10.12
N GLU A 61 9.15 11.03 9.39
CA GLU A 61 8.77 12.43 9.17
C GLU A 61 7.42 12.54 8.45
N PHE A 62 7.16 11.67 7.48
CA PHE A 62 5.90 11.68 6.74
C PHE A 62 4.72 11.19 7.59
N ASN A 63 4.91 10.18 8.43
CA ASN A 63 3.91 9.77 9.42
C ASN A 63 3.57 10.91 10.40
N GLU A 64 4.58 11.64 10.91
CA GLU A 64 4.39 12.79 11.80
C GLU A 64 3.61 13.92 11.12
N LEU A 65 3.94 14.21 9.85
CA LEU A 65 3.22 15.20 9.05
C LEU A 65 1.75 14.82 8.90
N MET A 66 1.45 13.58 8.53
CA MET A 66 0.09 13.10 8.35
C MET A 66 -0.67 13.03 9.68
N LEU A 67 -0.01 12.67 10.79
CA LEU A 67 -0.61 12.75 12.13
C LEU A 67 -0.99 14.19 12.51
N SER A 68 -0.25 15.19 12.06
CA SER A 68 -0.59 16.60 12.29
C SER A 68 -1.87 17.04 11.57
N LEU A 69 -2.28 16.34 10.49
CA LEU A 69 -3.51 16.57 9.72
C LEU A 69 -4.71 15.79 10.26
N GLU A 70 -4.47 14.79 11.08
CA GLU A 70 -5.53 13.89 11.58
C GLU A 70 -6.72 14.64 12.21
N PRO A 71 -6.55 15.66 13.08
CA PRO A 71 -7.67 16.39 13.66
C PRO A 71 -8.55 17.09 12.60
N ASP A 72 -7.92 17.64 11.56
CA ASP A 72 -8.61 18.34 10.49
C ASP A 72 -9.41 17.35 9.63
N ILE A 73 -8.80 16.18 9.30
CA ILE A 73 -9.47 15.09 8.57
C ILE A 73 -10.67 14.56 9.36
N ARG A 74 -10.51 14.33 10.68
CA ARG A 74 -11.61 13.88 11.55
C ARG A 74 -12.77 14.88 11.55
N SER A 75 -12.48 16.17 11.60
CA SER A 75 -13.51 17.23 11.56
C SER A 75 -14.33 17.15 10.26
N VAL A 76 -13.69 16.92 9.12
CA VAL A 76 -14.39 16.75 7.84
C VAL A 76 -15.23 15.47 7.82
N MET A 77 -14.67 14.36 8.33
CA MET A 77 -15.40 13.08 8.43
C MET A 77 -16.65 13.19 9.29
N GLU A 78 -16.55 13.83 10.47
CA GLU A 78 -17.66 14.00 11.40
C GLU A 78 -18.74 14.96 10.88
N ALA A 79 -18.38 15.91 10.02
CA ALA A 79 -19.31 16.82 9.37
C ALA A 79 -20.06 16.20 8.18
N GLY A 80 -19.56 15.07 7.65
CA GLY A 80 -20.15 14.37 6.51
C GLY A 80 -21.35 13.49 6.89
N GLU A 81 -22.19 13.16 5.90
CA GLU A 81 -23.36 12.27 6.09
C GLU A 81 -22.96 10.81 6.38
N ASP A 82 -21.87 10.33 5.80
CA ASP A 82 -21.28 9.00 6.05
C ASP A 82 -19.78 9.14 6.38
N PRO A 83 -19.42 9.15 7.69
CA PRO A 83 -18.03 9.24 8.12
C PRO A 83 -17.15 8.09 7.60
N LEU A 84 -17.68 6.88 7.45
CA LEU A 84 -16.93 5.74 6.91
C LEU A 84 -16.61 5.94 5.43
N HIS A 85 -17.58 6.39 4.63
CA HIS A 85 -17.37 6.74 3.23
C HIS A 85 -16.26 7.80 3.10
N THR A 86 -16.39 8.88 3.88
CA THR A 86 -15.40 9.96 3.90
C THR A 86 -14.01 9.45 4.29
N ALA A 87 -13.91 8.56 5.28
CA ALA A 87 -12.65 7.95 5.69
C ALA A 87 -12.00 7.14 4.55
N PHE A 88 -12.77 6.33 3.82
CA PHE A 88 -12.26 5.59 2.66
C PHE A 88 -11.79 6.52 1.53
N VAL A 89 -12.50 7.62 1.30
CA VAL A 89 -12.12 8.63 0.31
C VAL A 89 -10.79 9.28 0.70
N PHE A 90 -10.62 9.69 1.97
CA PHE A 90 -9.34 10.23 2.46
C PHE A 90 -8.21 9.19 2.44
N ALA A 91 -8.49 7.95 2.84
CA ALA A 91 -7.51 6.87 2.79
C ALA A 91 -7.01 6.59 1.36
N ARG A 92 -7.88 6.73 0.34
CA ARG A 92 -7.50 6.67 -1.06
C ARG A 92 -6.76 7.93 -1.51
N ALA A 93 -7.25 9.11 -1.10
CA ALA A 93 -6.68 10.40 -1.46
C ALA A 93 -5.24 10.57 -0.92
N ALA A 94 -4.94 10.03 0.25
CA ALA A 94 -3.60 10.09 0.83
C ALA A 94 -2.52 9.48 -0.08
N ASN A 95 -2.88 8.54 -0.96
CA ASN A 95 -1.97 7.98 -1.96
C ASN A 95 -1.57 8.97 -3.09
N TYR A 96 -2.25 10.15 -3.20
CA TYR A 96 -1.81 11.24 -4.09
C TYR A 96 -0.58 11.97 -3.55
N ILE A 97 -0.37 11.92 -2.25
CA ILE A 97 0.72 12.64 -1.63
C ILE A 97 1.99 11.82 -1.87
N ASP A 98 2.89 12.38 -2.68
CA ASP A 98 4.22 11.81 -2.85
C ASP A 98 5.00 12.00 -1.53
N PHE A 99 5.50 10.92 -0.98
CA PHE A 99 6.28 10.96 0.25
C PHE A 99 7.56 11.84 0.12
N GLY A 100 8.03 12.07 -1.10
CA GLY A 100 9.08 13.05 -1.41
C GLY A 100 8.68 14.50 -1.12
N MET A 101 7.40 14.78 -0.84
CA MET A 101 6.92 16.11 -0.42
C MET A 101 7.13 16.39 1.08
N ALA A 102 7.50 15.39 1.87
CA ALA A 102 7.80 15.58 3.28
C ALA A 102 8.86 16.68 3.48
N GLY A 103 8.58 17.64 4.36
CA GLY A 103 9.45 18.79 4.62
C GLY A 103 9.50 19.88 3.53
N GLN A 104 8.78 19.72 2.41
CA GLN A 104 8.76 20.69 1.31
C GLN A 104 7.42 21.44 1.18
N VAL A 105 6.37 20.95 1.83
CA VAL A 105 5.00 21.47 1.70
C VAL A 105 4.48 21.85 3.07
N GLU A 106 3.87 23.04 3.17
CA GLU A 106 3.20 23.47 4.38
C GLU A 106 1.94 22.62 4.66
N LYS A 107 1.61 22.42 5.94
CA LYS A 107 0.47 21.63 6.42
C LYS A 107 -0.84 21.99 5.70
N GLU A 108 -1.13 23.29 5.59
CA GLU A 108 -2.34 23.82 4.98
C GLU A 108 -2.44 23.45 3.48
N THR A 109 -1.33 23.54 2.76
CA THR A 109 -1.26 23.15 1.35
C THR A 109 -1.49 21.66 1.18
N LEU A 110 -0.91 20.84 2.06
CA LEU A 110 -1.08 19.40 2.05
C LEU A 110 -2.54 19.00 2.33
N PHE A 111 -3.18 19.65 3.30
CA PHE A 111 -4.60 19.42 3.59
C PHE A 111 -5.49 19.78 2.42
N GLN A 112 -5.25 20.91 1.75
CA GLN A 112 -5.99 21.32 0.54
C GLN A 112 -5.82 20.30 -0.61
N LEU A 113 -4.62 19.72 -0.76
CA LEU A 113 -4.38 18.65 -1.74
C LEU A 113 -5.18 17.39 -1.41
N LEU A 114 -5.24 17.02 -0.14
CA LEU A 114 -6.05 15.89 0.34
C LEU A 114 -7.55 16.14 0.11
N GLU A 115 -8.06 17.30 0.48
CA GLU A 115 -9.48 17.67 0.26
C GLU A 115 -9.82 17.65 -1.23
N LYS A 116 -8.96 18.22 -2.07
CA LYS A 116 -9.14 18.21 -3.52
C LYS A 116 -9.15 16.78 -4.07
N ALA A 117 -8.24 15.93 -3.64
CA ALA A 117 -8.17 14.53 -4.06
C ALA A 117 -9.36 13.72 -3.51
N ALA A 118 -9.86 14.07 -2.33
CA ALA A 118 -11.06 13.50 -1.75
C ALA A 118 -12.35 13.91 -2.51
N GLY A 119 -12.30 14.96 -3.32
CA GLY A 119 -13.40 15.34 -4.22
C GLY A 119 -13.62 14.36 -5.39
N ASP A 120 -12.70 13.43 -5.66
CA ASP A 120 -12.90 12.36 -6.63
C ASP A 120 -13.96 11.37 -6.13
N SER A 121 -15.00 11.13 -6.94
CA SER A 121 -16.07 10.18 -6.59
C SER A 121 -15.52 8.77 -6.37
N MET A 122 -16.03 8.11 -5.35
CA MET A 122 -15.89 6.66 -5.16
C MET A 122 -16.98 5.95 -5.97
N ASP A 123 -16.76 4.71 -6.39
CA ASP A 123 -17.82 3.89 -6.99
C ASP A 123 -18.81 3.48 -5.89
N GLU A 124 -19.95 4.18 -5.84
CA GLU A 124 -20.97 3.99 -4.82
C GLU A 124 -21.54 2.58 -4.81
N LYS A 125 -21.68 1.97 -6.00
CA LYS A 125 -22.17 0.60 -6.09
C LYS A 125 -21.21 -0.39 -5.44
N VAL A 126 -19.91 -0.24 -5.70
CA VAL A 126 -18.88 -1.09 -5.09
C VAL A 126 -18.79 -0.85 -3.58
N TYR A 127 -18.98 0.40 -3.14
CA TYR A 127 -19.03 0.73 -1.72
C TYR A 127 -20.22 0.07 -1.02
N GLU A 128 -21.41 0.13 -1.60
CA GLU A 128 -22.60 -0.55 -1.08
C GLU A 128 -22.44 -2.08 -1.06
N GLU A 129 -21.84 -2.68 -2.10
CA GLU A 129 -21.49 -4.10 -2.13
C GLU A 129 -20.57 -4.47 -0.98
N MET A 130 -19.52 -3.65 -0.73
CA MET A 130 -18.60 -3.83 0.40
C MET A 130 -19.35 -3.78 1.75
N LEU A 131 -20.20 -2.79 1.97
CA LEU A 131 -20.98 -2.67 3.20
C LEU A 131 -21.88 -3.88 3.42
N SER A 132 -22.51 -4.38 2.34
CA SER A 132 -23.34 -5.59 2.40
C SER A 132 -22.54 -6.84 2.77
N ASP A 133 -21.33 -6.99 2.23
CA ASP A 133 -20.47 -8.11 2.56
C ASP A 133 -19.93 -8.00 3.99
N LEU A 134 -19.48 -6.81 4.42
CA LEU A 134 -19.03 -6.56 5.79
C LEU A 134 -20.11 -6.82 6.84
N GLY A 135 -21.37 -6.52 6.51
CA GLY A 135 -22.52 -6.80 7.40
C GLY A 135 -22.75 -8.31 7.66
N LYS A 136 -22.19 -9.19 6.85
CA LYS A 136 -22.27 -10.65 6.96
C LYS A 136 -20.94 -11.28 7.42
N ALA A 137 -19.85 -10.53 7.30
CA ALA A 137 -18.50 -10.98 7.60
C ALA A 137 -18.27 -11.13 9.12
N ARG A 138 -17.37 -12.02 9.47
CA ARG A 138 -16.81 -12.17 10.82
C ARG A 138 -15.36 -11.75 10.89
N LYS A 139 -14.60 -11.98 9.80
CA LYS A 139 -13.17 -11.68 9.70
C LYS A 139 -12.88 -10.78 8.51
N MET A 140 -12.18 -9.71 8.75
CA MET A 140 -11.72 -8.78 7.74
C MET A 140 -10.21 -8.60 7.83
N ILE A 141 -9.55 -8.59 6.69
CA ILE A 141 -8.16 -8.13 6.56
C ILE A 141 -8.13 -6.79 5.84
N TYR A 142 -7.44 -5.82 6.45
CA TYR A 142 -7.16 -4.53 5.84
C TYR A 142 -5.67 -4.49 5.47
N VAL A 143 -5.34 -4.55 4.19
CA VAL A 143 -3.96 -4.54 3.69
C VAL A 143 -3.57 -3.11 3.36
N THR A 144 -2.56 -2.58 4.05
CA THR A 144 -2.06 -1.22 3.86
C THR A 144 -1.18 -1.08 2.63
N ASP A 145 -0.86 0.16 2.25
CA ASP A 145 0.11 0.49 1.22
C ASP A 145 1.26 1.31 1.85
N ASN A 146 1.27 2.63 1.77
CA ASN A 146 2.41 3.45 2.14
C ASN A 146 2.34 4.00 3.58
N CYS A 147 3.52 4.34 4.14
CA CYS A 147 3.63 5.20 5.31
C CYS A 147 2.89 6.52 5.07
N GLY A 148 2.54 7.24 6.13
CA GLY A 148 1.70 8.43 6.04
C GLY A 148 0.23 8.12 5.73
N GLU A 149 -0.06 7.35 4.66
CA GLU A 149 -1.43 6.90 4.34
C GLU A 149 -2.08 6.15 5.49
N VAL A 150 -1.29 5.38 6.26
CA VAL A 150 -1.75 4.59 7.40
C VAL A 150 -2.44 5.42 8.48
N VAL A 151 -2.26 6.74 8.51
CA VAL A 151 -3.03 7.65 9.38
C VAL A 151 -4.49 7.70 8.92
N CYS A 152 -4.73 7.83 7.61
CA CYS A 152 -6.08 7.78 7.06
C CYS A 152 -6.67 6.37 7.11
N ASP A 153 -5.85 5.34 6.92
CA ASP A 153 -6.25 3.94 7.09
C ASP A 153 -6.71 3.66 8.52
N LYS A 154 -6.01 4.21 9.54
CA LYS A 154 -6.46 4.15 10.94
C LYS A 154 -7.86 4.72 11.12
N LEU A 155 -8.14 5.89 10.53
CA LEU A 155 -9.47 6.50 10.60
C LEU A 155 -10.53 5.62 9.96
N ALA A 156 -10.25 5.02 8.80
CA ALA A 156 -11.16 4.08 8.14
C ALA A 156 -11.42 2.83 9.00
N VAL A 157 -10.38 2.28 9.62
CA VAL A 157 -10.49 1.12 10.52
C VAL A 157 -11.31 1.45 11.77
N GLU A 158 -11.14 2.62 12.35
CA GLU A 158 -11.94 3.07 13.50
C GLU A 158 -13.42 3.20 13.14
N GLU A 159 -13.76 3.78 11.98
CA GLU A 159 -15.14 3.88 11.50
C GLU A 159 -15.74 2.52 11.14
N LEU A 160 -14.96 1.60 10.57
CA LEU A 160 -15.37 0.22 10.33
C LEU A 160 -15.76 -0.47 11.63
N LYS A 161 -14.96 -0.32 12.70
CA LYS A 161 -15.27 -0.90 14.02
C LYS A 161 -16.50 -0.29 14.67
N LYS A 162 -16.74 1.01 14.48
CA LYS A 162 -17.97 1.67 14.96
C LYS A 162 -19.20 1.11 14.25
N ARG A 163 -19.13 0.96 12.92
CA ARG A 163 -20.25 0.51 12.08
C ARG A 163 -20.49 -0.99 12.18
N PHE A 164 -19.44 -1.79 12.37
CA PHE A 164 -19.48 -3.26 12.43
C PHE A 164 -18.78 -3.77 13.71
N PRO A 165 -19.37 -3.57 14.90
CA PRO A 165 -18.70 -3.88 16.18
C PRO A 165 -18.43 -5.38 16.40
N GLY A 166 -19.06 -6.26 15.63
CA GLY A 166 -18.83 -7.72 15.67
C GLY A 166 -17.77 -8.22 14.68
N LEU A 167 -17.19 -7.34 13.87
CA LEU A 167 -16.20 -7.69 12.85
C LEU A 167 -14.79 -7.74 13.46
N ASP A 168 -14.12 -8.91 13.34
CA ASP A 168 -12.71 -9.05 13.72
C ASP A 168 -11.82 -8.49 12.60
N ILE A 169 -11.29 -7.30 12.81
CA ILE A 169 -10.45 -6.59 11.84
C ILE A 169 -8.97 -6.80 12.21
N THR A 170 -8.20 -7.34 11.28
CA THR A 170 -6.75 -7.38 11.34
C THR A 170 -6.17 -6.52 10.22
N VAL A 171 -5.24 -5.64 10.55
CA VAL A 171 -4.50 -4.83 9.57
C VAL A 171 -3.20 -5.53 9.23
N MET A 172 -2.92 -5.69 7.96
CA MET A 172 -1.72 -6.33 7.43
C MET A 172 -0.81 -5.29 6.78
N VAL A 173 0.42 -5.21 7.28
CA VAL A 173 1.49 -4.33 6.79
C VAL A 173 2.58 -5.14 6.10
N ARG A 174 3.64 -4.50 5.57
CA ARG A 174 4.79 -5.21 5.00
C ARG A 174 5.64 -5.88 6.08
N GLY A 175 6.16 -7.07 5.75
CA GLY A 175 7.02 -7.85 6.66
C GLY A 175 8.45 -7.35 6.68
N GLU A 176 8.91 -6.77 5.57
CA GLU A 176 10.24 -6.17 5.43
C GLU A 176 10.12 -4.79 4.78
N ALA A 177 11.17 -3.97 4.91
CA ALA A 177 11.22 -2.66 4.29
C ALA A 177 11.14 -2.75 2.75
N ALA A 178 10.09 -2.20 2.18
CA ALA A 178 9.83 -2.13 0.75
C ALA A 178 9.51 -0.68 0.37
N LEU A 179 10.50 0.07 -0.11
CA LEU A 179 10.36 1.48 -0.42
C LEU A 179 9.76 2.25 0.78
N ASN A 180 8.64 2.93 0.55
CA ASN A 180 7.88 3.66 1.56
C ASN A 180 6.62 2.90 2.05
N ASP A 181 6.49 1.62 1.75
CA ASP A 181 5.40 0.80 2.25
C ASP A 181 5.38 0.77 3.79
N ALA A 182 4.19 0.70 4.36
CA ALA A 182 4.02 0.69 5.82
C ALA A 182 4.45 -0.64 6.43
N THR A 183 5.19 -0.57 7.53
CA THR A 183 5.65 -1.69 8.36
C THR A 183 4.97 -1.66 9.74
N ILE A 184 5.31 -2.60 10.62
CA ILE A 184 4.81 -2.62 12.00
C ILE A 184 5.21 -1.35 12.75
N GLU A 185 6.41 -0.82 12.51
CA GLU A 185 6.91 0.41 13.13
C GLU A 185 6.04 1.60 12.77
N ASP A 186 5.62 1.72 11.49
CA ASP A 186 4.71 2.77 11.02
C ASP A 186 3.32 2.64 11.69
N ALA A 187 2.80 1.41 11.79
CA ALA A 187 1.53 1.15 12.46
C ALA A 187 1.56 1.55 13.94
N ILE A 188 2.66 1.29 14.65
CA ILE A 188 2.85 1.69 16.05
C ILE A 188 2.99 3.21 16.15
N GLN A 189 3.83 3.83 15.32
CA GLN A 189 4.05 5.28 15.34
C GLN A 189 2.75 6.06 15.14
N THR A 190 1.90 5.59 14.21
CA THR A 190 0.63 6.26 13.89
C THR A 190 -0.52 5.90 14.85
N GLY A 191 -0.33 4.91 15.73
CA GLY A 191 -1.35 4.43 16.66
C GLY A 191 -2.41 3.54 16.00
N LEU A 192 -2.14 3.00 14.81
CA LEU A 192 -3.02 2.04 14.13
C LEU A 192 -3.12 0.72 14.92
N ASP A 193 -2.06 0.34 15.65
CA ASP A 193 -2.02 -0.80 16.58
C ASP A 193 -3.05 -0.71 17.73
N LYS A 194 -3.49 0.51 18.07
CA LYS A 194 -4.55 0.74 19.06
C LYS A 194 -5.95 0.61 18.46
N ALA A 195 -6.07 0.82 17.15
CA ALA A 195 -7.33 0.69 16.45
C ALA A 195 -7.66 -0.77 16.11
N ALA A 196 -6.68 -1.59 15.70
CA ALA A 196 -6.88 -3.00 15.35
C ALA A 196 -5.65 -3.85 15.65
N ARG A 197 -5.81 -5.18 15.55
CA ARG A 197 -4.67 -6.11 15.56
C ARG A 197 -3.82 -5.89 14.32
N ILE A 198 -2.50 -5.79 14.50
CA ILE A 198 -1.54 -5.66 13.40
C ILE A 198 -0.85 -7.01 13.17
N THR A 199 -0.65 -7.34 11.92
CA THR A 199 0.23 -8.43 11.45
C THR A 199 1.02 -7.94 10.25
N ASP A 200 2.10 -8.62 9.94
CA ASP A 200 2.83 -8.37 8.70
C ASP A 200 2.61 -9.48 7.67
N ASN A 201 2.92 -9.21 6.40
CA ASN A 201 2.78 -10.19 5.33
C ASN A 201 3.99 -11.11 5.16
N GLY A 202 5.08 -10.92 5.93
CA GLY A 202 6.28 -11.75 5.93
C GLY A 202 7.16 -11.62 4.68
N CYS A 203 7.00 -10.57 3.86
CA CYS A 203 7.84 -10.35 2.69
C CYS A 203 8.15 -8.87 2.44
N GLY A 204 9.21 -8.61 1.63
CA GLY A 204 9.67 -7.27 1.24
C GLY A 204 9.22 -6.84 -0.17
N VAL A 205 8.20 -7.47 -0.74
CA VAL A 205 7.61 -7.03 -2.00
C VAL A 205 6.70 -5.85 -1.77
N ALA A 206 6.79 -4.79 -2.59
CA ALA A 206 5.86 -3.66 -2.56
C ALA A 206 4.47 -4.08 -3.11
N GLY A 207 3.79 -4.89 -2.32
CA GLY A 207 2.55 -5.60 -2.63
C GLY A 207 2.37 -6.82 -1.73
N THR A 208 1.39 -7.68 -2.05
CA THR A 208 1.08 -8.88 -1.26
C THR A 208 0.91 -10.09 -2.18
N PRO A 209 1.98 -10.54 -2.85
CA PRO A 209 1.91 -11.72 -3.71
C PRO A 209 1.78 -12.98 -2.87
N LEU A 210 0.70 -13.75 -3.04
CA LEU A 210 0.37 -14.91 -2.20
C LEU A 210 1.47 -15.98 -2.16
N ASP A 211 2.30 -16.09 -3.20
CA ASP A 211 3.39 -17.06 -3.25
C ASP A 211 4.65 -16.61 -2.49
N TYR A 212 4.71 -15.33 -2.07
CA TYR A 212 5.86 -14.75 -1.35
C TYR A 212 5.55 -14.43 0.10
N VAL A 213 4.26 -14.32 0.47
CA VAL A 213 3.88 -14.01 1.86
C VAL A 213 4.15 -15.18 2.80
N GLY A 214 4.36 -14.89 4.07
CA GLY A 214 4.53 -15.90 5.12
C GLY A 214 3.30 -16.79 5.27
N ALA A 215 3.49 -18.02 5.74
CA ALA A 215 2.40 -19.00 5.89
C ALA A 215 1.24 -18.52 6.77
N ASP A 216 1.53 -17.77 7.84
CA ASP A 216 0.51 -17.21 8.72
C ASP A 216 -0.27 -16.08 8.04
N ALA A 217 0.40 -15.20 7.30
CA ALA A 217 -0.24 -14.15 6.53
C ALA A 217 -1.15 -14.73 5.43
N ARG A 218 -0.65 -15.74 4.71
CA ARG A 218 -1.43 -16.47 3.70
C ARG A 218 -2.70 -17.07 4.30
N ARG A 219 -2.59 -17.78 5.41
CA ARG A 219 -3.74 -18.36 6.11
C ARG A 219 -4.75 -17.29 6.52
N LEU A 220 -4.31 -16.15 7.06
CA LEU A 220 -5.19 -15.05 7.44
C LEU A 220 -5.94 -14.48 6.24
N LEU A 221 -5.28 -14.32 5.09
CA LEU A 221 -5.91 -13.86 3.85
C LEU A 221 -6.95 -14.88 3.34
N GLU A 222 -6.61 -16.17 3.34
CA GLU A 222 -7.52 -17.25 2.90
C GLU A 222 -8.72 -17.46 3.83
N GLU A 223 -8.59 -17.17 5.12
CA GLU A 223 -9.68 -17.27 6.13
C GLU A 223 -10.53 -15.99 6.21
N ALA A 224 -10.16 -14.90 5.56
CA ALA A 224 -10.90 -13.65 5.61
C ALA A 224 -12.20 -13.74 4.79
N ASP A 225 -13.31 -13.27 5.35
CA ASP A 225 -14.57 -13.15 4.62
C ASP A 225 -14.53 -11.96 3.64
N VAL A 226 -13.83 -10.90 4.02
CA VAL A 226 -13.64 -9.67 3.22
C VAL A 226 -12.21 -9.17 3.41
N ILE A 227 -11.61 -8.76 2.30
CA ILE A 227 -10.32 -8.08 2.29
C ILE A 227 -10.51 -6.69 1.68
N VAL A 228 -9.95 -5.66 2.32
CA VAL A 228 -9.73 -4.36 1.69
C VAL A 228 -8.23 -4.22 1.46
N ALA A 229 -7.81 -3.99 0.22
CA ALA A 229 -6.40 -3.85 -0.14
C ALA A 229 -6.13 -2.46 -0.74
N LYS A 230 -5.19 -1.75 -0.10
CA LYS A 230 -4.78 -0.40 -0.48
C LYS A 230 -3.61 -0.46 -1.46
N GLY A 231 -3.60 0.50 -2.39
CA GLY A 231 -2.48 0.71 -3.30
C GLY A 231 -2.45 -0.17 -4.54
N GLN A 232 -1.77 0.37 -5.56
CA GLN A 232 -1.64 -0.30 -6.86
C GLN A 232 -0.81 -1.58 -6.77
N GLY A 233 0.24 -1.61 -5.92
CA GLY A 233 1.10 -2.78 -5.74
C GLY A 233 0.32 -3.99 -5.22
N ASN A 234 -0.61 -3.79 -4.28
CA ASN A 234 -1.48 -4.86 -3.81
C ASN A 234 -2.44 -5.34 -4.90
N PHE A 235 -3.00 -4.43 -5.72
CA PHE A 235 -3.81 -4.84 -6.86
C PHE A 235 -3.00 -5.68 -7.86
N GLU A 236 -1.79 -5.24 -8.22
CA GLU A 236 -0.92 -5.94 -9.17
C GLU A 236 -0.51 -7.34 -8.71
N THR A 237 -0.38 -7.54 -7.39
CA THR A 237 0.13 -8.79 -6.80
C THR A 237 -0.97 -9.74 -6.33
N MET A 238 -2.20 -9.26 -6.12
CA MET A 238 -3.32 -10.06 -5.61
C MET A 238 -4.44 -10.26 -6.64
N HIS A 239 -4.50 -9.43 -7.71
CA HIS A 239 -5.59 -9.54 -8.70
C HIS A 239 -5.61 -10.90 -9.38
N GLY A 240 -6.80 -11.51 -9.43
CA GLY A 240 -6.99 -12.84 -10.00
C GLY A 240 -6.77 -14.00 -9.01
N CYS A 241 -6.50 -13.72 -7.73
CA CYS A 241 -6.28 -14.77 -6.73
C CYS A 241 -7.56 -15.46 -6.23
N GLY A 242 -8.76 -14.96 -6.59
CA GLY A 242 -10.05 -15.56 -6.25
C GLY A 242 -10.55 -15.28 -4.83
N LEU A 243 -9.89 -14.43 -4.05
CA LEU A 243 -10.37 -13.99 -2.74
C LEU A 243 -11.37 -12.82 -2.88
N ASN A 244 -12.21 -12.59 -1.87
CA ASN A 244 -13.17 -11.48 -1.87
C ASN A 244 -12.48 -10.17 -1.47
N ILE A 245 -11.92 -9.47 -2.46
CA ILE A 245 -11.08 -8.28 -2.24
C ILE A 245 -11.74 -7.04 -2.82
N TYR A 246 -11.74 -5.96 -2.04
CA TYR A 246 -12.05 -4.60 -2.43
C TYR A 246 -10.75 -3.81 -2.50
N TYR A 247 -10.36 -3.39 -3.69
CA TYR A 247 -9.14 -2.62 -3.91
C TYR A 247 -9.42 -1.12 -3.92
N SER A 248 -8.61 -0.37 -3.19
CA SER A 248 -8.65 1.10 -3.14
C SER A 248 -7.28 1.66 -3.48
N PHE A 249 -7.12 2.24 -4.67
CA PHE A 249 -5.83 2.72 -5.17
C PHE A 249 -5.95 3.86 -6.17
N LEU A 250 -4.80 4.44 -6.54
CA LEU A 250 -4.68 5.38 -7.64
C LEU A 250 -3.99 4.73 -8.84
N CYS A 251 -4.57 4.88 -10.01
CA CYS A 251 -3.96 4.41 -11.26
C CYS A 251 -2.84 5.35 -11.72
N LYS A 252 -1.60 5.09 -11.27
CA LYS A 252 -0.43 5.98 -11.53
C LYS A 252 0.33 5.64 -12.81
N CYS A 253 0.37 4.39 -13.24
CA CYS A 253 1.23 3.88 -14.30
C CYS A 253 0.54 3.85 -15.68
N ASP A 254 1.21 4.35 -16.73
CA ASP A 254 0.66 4.37 -18.10
C ASP A 254 0.46 2.96 -18.69
N TRP A 255 1.30 2.00 -18.31
CA TRP A 255 1.15 0.60 -18.71
C TRP A 255 -0.11 0.00 -18.08
N PHE A 256 -0.32 0.23 -16.80
CA PHE A 256 -1.46 -0.21 -16.03
C PHE A 256 -2.78 0.37 -16.57
N ARG A 257 -2.78 1.67 -16.90
CA ARG A 257 -3.90 2.33 -17.57
C ARG A 257 -4.30 1.62 -18.85
N LYS A 258 -3.33 1.30 -19.70
CA LYS A 258 -3.57 0.63 -21.00
C LYS A 258 -4.08 -0.79 -20.79
N ARG A 259 -3.49 -1.54 -19.85
CA ARG A 259 -3.86 -2.93 -19.59
C ARG A 259 -5.28 -3.07 -19.02
N PHE A 260 -5.68 -2.17 -18.13
CA PHE A 260 -6.96 -2.24 -17.42
C PHE A 260 -7.99 -1.21 -17.91
N GLY A 261 -7.66 -0.41 -18.94
CA GLY A 261 -8.56 0.61 -19.48
C GLY A 261 -8.88 1.77 -18.53
N MET A 262 -7.98 2.07 -17.58
CA MET A 262 -8.18 3.06 -16.53
C MET A 262 -7.62 4.43 -16.91
N GLU A 263 -8.18 5.50 -16.34
CA GLU A 263 -7.64 6.85 -16.49
C GLU A 263 -6.46 7.09 -15.54
N LYS A 264 -5.49 7.92 -15.95
CA LYS A 264 -4.33 8.26 -15.12
C LYS A 264 -4.73 9.11 -13.92
N ASN A 265 -4.16 8.79 -12.77
CA ASN A 265 -4.41 9.45 -11.50
C ASN A 265 -5.89 9.43 -11.06
N LYS A 266 -6.71 8.58 -11.66
CA LYS A 266 -8.07 8.36 -11.19
C LYS A 266 -8.06 7.49 -9.95
N GLY A 267 -8.84 7.89 -8.95
CA GLY A 267 -9.11 7.07 -7.77
C GLY A 267 -9.97 5.86 -8.15
N MET A 268 -9.49 4.68 -7.84
CA MET A 268 -10.17 3.42 -8.11
C MET A 268 -10.68 2.81 -6.82
N PHE A 269 -11.93 2.33 -6.86
CA PHE A 269 -12.50 1.47 -5.85
C PHE A 269 -13.20 0.32 -6.57
N VAL A 270 -12.58 -0.85 -6.58
CA VAL A 270 -13.01 -1.98 -7.41
C VAL A 270 -13.05 -3.26 -6.62
N ARG A 271 -14.03 -4.13 -6.92
CA ARG A 271 -14.15 -5.44 -6.30
C ARG A 271 -13.50 -6.51 -7.17
N GLU A 272 -12.75 -7.42 -6.56
CA GLU A 272 -12.39 -8.69 -7.17
C GLU A 272 -13.68 -9.49 -7.43
N ARG A 273 -13.90 -9.89 -8.67
CA ARG A 273 -14.99 -10.80 -8.99
C ARG A 273 -14.42 -12.19 -9.19
N SER A 274 -14.81 -13.12 -8.34
CA SER A 274 -14.55 -14.52 -8.60
C SER A 274 -15.08 -14.87 -9.99
N SER A 275 -14.20 -15.33 -10.86
CA SER A 275 -14.52 -15.79 -12.22
C SER A 275 -15.35 -17.09 -12.17
#